data_9756f25d41667baa1f25b6ca15bd6003
#
_entry.id   9756f25d41667baa1f25b6ca15bd6003
#
_cell.length_a   1.000
_cell.length_b   1.000
_cell.length_c   1.000
_cell.angle_alpha   90.00
_cell.angle_beta   90.00
_cell.angle_gamma   90.00
#
_symmetry.space_group_name_H-M   'P 1'
#
loop_
_entity.id
_entity.type
_entity.pdbx_description
1 polymer ?
#
loop_
_entity_poly.entity_id
_entity_poly.type
_entity_poly.pdbx_seq_one_letter_code
_entity_poly.pdbx_strand_id
1 'polypeptide(L)'
;ARSIAGGAPSSNSVSSNTAIYTARFDTSNWSGDVVAEPITANATTFALTIGTPLWSEAHELDTRASAATSRNIVAGRESAIANPAATNFTWAAIDTALQGHLNKATPASTADTLGEDRLNYIRGDRTKEGSPFRVRSSLLGDIVNSNVVYSGAPGKGFTGTGYSAFATAYASRTPAVFAGTNDGMLHAFNASTGAELFGFVPSWLGPKLSALSDPTFATTQHNYADAPIAIV
;
A
#
# COMPACT_ATOMS: atom_id res chain seq x y z
N ALA A 1 -3.95 13.58 15.65
CA ALA A 1 -3.34 14.59 14.75
C ALA A 1 -2.79 13.89 13.52
N ARG A 2 -3.06 14.44 12.33
CA ARG A 2 -2.49 13.92 11.08
C ARG A 2 -1.05 14.41 10.95
N SER A 3 -0.15 13.52 10.57
CA SER A 3 1.25 13.82 10.32
C SER A 3 1.64 13.42 8.90
N ILE A 4 2.68 14.05 8.36
CA ILE A 4 3.24 13.73 7.04
C ILE A 4 4.47 12.86 7.27
N ALA A 5 4.50 11.68 6.65
CA ALA A 5 5.62 10.74 6.76
C ALA A 5 6.68 10.98 5.66
N GLY A 6 6.26 11.34 4.47
CA GLY A 6 7.16 11.60 3.35
C GLY A 6 6.41 12.00 2.09
N GLY A 7 7.13 12.48 1.09
CA GLY A 7 6.56 12.88 -0.19
C GLY A 7 7.54 12.64 -1.34
N ALA A 8 6.99 12.31 -2.50
CA ALA A 8 7.75 12.14 -3.75
C ALA A 8 7.11 12.97 -4.86
N PRO A 9 7.87 13.78 -5.59
CA PRO A 9 7.35 14.50 -6.76
C PRO A 9 7.23 13.54 -7.95
N SER A 10 6.30 13.83 -8.84
CA SER A 10 6.15 13.10 -10.12
C SER A 10 7.25 13.45 -11.13
N SER A 11 8.00 14.52 -10.89
CA SER A 11 9.04 15.03 -11.77
C SER A 11 10.07 15.85 -10.98
N ASN A 12 11.29 15.91 -11.47
CA ASN A 12 12.34 16.82 -10.97
C ASN A 12 12.23 18.23 -11.51
N SER A 13 11.23 18.52 -12.35
CA SER A 13 10.90 19.85 -12.85
C SER A 13 9.41 20.10 -12.72
N VAL A 14 9.02 21.34 -12.38
CA VAL A 14 7.62 21.71 -12.26
C VAL A 14 7.06 22.03 -13.64
N SER A 15 5.98 21.36 -14.01
CA SER A 15 5.20 21.59 -15.22
C SER A 15 3.72 21.63 -14.87
N SER A 16 2.85 21.86 -15.83
CA SER A 16 1.40 21.93 -15.61
C SER A 16 0.78 20.64 -15.03
N ASN A 17 1.48 19.50 -15.17
CA ASN A 17 1.01 18.19 -14.71
C ASN A 17 1.88 17.62 -13.58
N THR A 18 2.68 18.46 -12.90
CA THR A 18 3.50 18.00 -11.79
C THR A 18 2.64 17.81 -10.56
N ALA A 19 2.77 16.66 -9.94
CA ALA A 19 2.14 16.36 -8.66
C ALA A 19 3.20 15.98 -7.62
N ILE A 20 2.88 16.22 -6.35
CA ILE A 20 3.58 15.63 -5.21
C ILE A 20 2.67 14.56 -4.60
N TYR A 21 3.26 13.41 -4.29
CA TYR A 21 2.60 12.32 -3.60
C TYR A 21 3.07 12.31 -2.17
N THR A 22 2.15 12.43 -1.23
CA THR A 22 2.45 12.59 0.20
C THR A 22 1.82 11.47 0.99
N ALA A 23 2.63 10.75 1.79
CA ALA A 23 2.11 9.83 2.80
C ALA A 23 1.71 10.60 4.05
N ARG A 24 0.55 10.27 4.61
CA ARG A 24 -0.02 10.85 5.82
C ARG A 24 -0.48 9.72 6.74
N PHE A 25 -0.50 9.98 8.05
CA PHE A 25 -1.03 9.04 9.03
C PHE A 25 -1.73 9.75 10.18
N ASP A 26 -2.63 9.03 10.84
CA ASP A 26 -3.34 9.49 12.02
C ASP A 26 -3.14 8.48 13.17
N THR A 27 -2.42 8.88 14.21
CA THR A 27 -2.12 8.04 15.37
C THR A 27 -3.31 7.81 16.28
N SER A 28 -4.40 8.57 16.13
CA SER A 28 -5.59 8.38 16.96
C SER A 28 -6.37 7.11 16.61
N ASN A 29 -6.19 6.59 15.40
CA ASN A 29 -6.92 5.43 14.89
C ASN A 29 -6.06 4.49 14.01
N TRP A 30 -4.76 4.79 13.88
CA TRP A 30 -3.79 4.02 13.09
C TRP A 30 -4.24 3.83 11.63
N SER A 31 -4.65 4.93 11.00
CA SER A 31 -4.96 4.97 9.57
C SER A 31 -3.93 5.76 8.79
N GLY A 32 -3.76 5.39 7.53
CA GLY A 32 -2.89 6.08 6.58
C GLY A 32 -3.66 6.71 5.43
N ASP A 33 -2.95 7.51 4.66
CA ASP A 33 -3.41 8.03 3.38
C ASP A 33 -2.19 8.31 2.47
N VAL A 34 -2.35 8.08 1.18
CA VAL A 34 -1.46 8.60 0.16
C VAL A 34 -2.27 9.58 -0.68
N VAL A 35 -1.78 10.81 -0.78
CA VAL A 35 -2.50 11.90 -1.44
C VAL A 35 -1.66 12.44 -2.58
N ALA A 36 -2.27 12.65 -3.74
CA ALA A 36 -1.67 13.40 -4.84
C ALA A 36 -2.15 14.85 -4.81
N GLU A 37 -1.22 15.78 -4.81
CA GLU A 37 -1.51 17.21 -4.80
C GLU A 37 -0.79 17.87 -5.98
N PRO A 38 -1.47 18.69 -6.80
CA PRO A 38 -0.82 19.37 -7.93
C PRO A 38 0.09 20.49 -7.42
N ILE A 39 1.25 20.63 -8.05
CA ILE A 39 2.15 21.76 -7.82
C ILE A 39 2.07 22.67 -9.03
N THR A 40 1.81 23.95 -8.79
CA THR A 40 1.84 24.99 -9.82
C THR A 40 2.89 26.04 -9.49
N ALA A 41 3.56 26.55 -10.51
CA ALA A 41 4.49 27.68 -10.39
C ALA A 41 3.82 28.93 -10.93
N ASN A 42 3.88 30.03 -10.18
CA ASN A 42 3.48 31.34 -10.69
C ASN A 42 4.49 31.79 -11.77
N ALA A 43 4.01 32.10 -12.96
CA ALA A 43 4.87 32.43 -14.10
C ALA A 43 5.70 33.72 -13.90
N THR A 44 5.28 34.61 -13.01
CA THR A 44 5.95 35.88 -12.75
C THR A 44 6.85 35.86 -11.52
N THR A 45 6.35 35.28 -10.42
CA THR A 45 7.07 35.29 -9.15
C THR A 45 7.84 34.00 -8.90
N PHE A 46 7.61 32.97 -9.71
CA PHE A 46 8.13 31.59 -9.53
C PHE A 46 7.75 30.95 -8.19
N ALA A 47 6.81 31.53 -7.46
CA ALA A 47 6.29 30.95 -6.23
C ALA A 47 5.56 29.64 -6.55
N LEU A 48 5.88 28.60 -5.77
CA LEU A 48 5.21 27.30 -5.87
C LEU A 48 3.97 27.28 -4.97
N THR A 49 2.89 26.72 -5.49
CA THR A 49 1.63 26.53 -4.77
C THR A 49 1.20 25.09 -4.88
N ILE A 50 0.84 24.48 -3.75
CA ILE A 50 0.22 23.16 -3.68
C ILE A 50 -1.29 23.37 -3.74
N GLY A 51 -1.95 22.71 -4.68
CA GLY A 51 -3.41 22.78 -4.87
C GLY A 51 -4.18 21.80 -4.01
N THR A 52 -5.49 21.73 -4.25
CA THR A 52 -6.35 20.74 -3.62
C THR A 52 -6.00 19.32 -4.11
N PRO A 53 -6.12 18.29 -3.25
CA PRO A 53 -5.85 16.92 -3.65
C PRO A 53 -6.58 16.50 -4.92
N LEU A 54 -5.84 15.84 -5.82
CA LEU A 54 -6.38 15.21 -7.03
C LEU A 54 -7.09 13.91 -6.66
N TRP A 55 -6.49 13.15 -5.75
CA TRP A 55 -7.03 11.92 -5.20
C TRP A 55 -6.42 11.62 -3.81
N SER A 56 -7.12 10.79 -3.05
CA SER A 56 -6.73 10.25 -1.75
C SER A 56 -6.95 8.74 -1.79
N GLU A 57 -5.93 7.96 -1.49
CA GLU A 57 -6.01 6.50 -1.55
C GLU A 57 -6.89 5.91 -0.46
N ALA A 58 -6.86 6.49 0.73
CA ALA A 58 -7.78 6.09 1.79
C ALA A 58 -9.23 6.22 1.32
N HIS A 59 -9.57 7.31 0.64
CA HIS A 59 -10.91 7.51 0.08
C HIS A 59 -11.24 6.49 -1.02
N GLU A 60 -10.31 6.26 -1.96
CA GLU A 60 -10.51 5.30 -3.07
C GLU A 60 -10.73 3.87 -2.57
N LEU A 61 -9.93 3.43 -1.57
CA LEU A 61 -10.10 2.11 -0.97
C LEU A 61 -11.39 2.00 -0.15
N ASP A 62 -11.70 2.99 0.66
CA ASP A 62 -12.85 2.96 1.57
C ASP A 62 -14.19 3.05 0.85
N THR A 63 -14.22 3.66 -0.34
CA THR A 63 -15.43 3.77 -1.18
C THR A 63 -15.52 2.67 -2.24
N ARG A 64 -14.48 1.85 -2.39
CA ARG A 64 -14.42 0.77 -3.38
C ARG A 64 -15.47 -0.30 -3.11
N ALA A 65 -16.37 -0.50 -4.05
CA ALA A 65 -17.36 -1.55 -3.96
C ALA A 65 -16.71 -2.94 -3.86
N SER A 66 -17.15 -3.74 -2.89
CA SER A 66 -16.68 -5.11 -2.70
C SER A 66 -15.15 -5.21 -2.59
N ALA A 67 -14.51 -4.33 -1.81
CA ALA A 67 -13.05 -4.25 -1.70
C ALA A 67 -12.40 -5.64 -1.46
N ALA A 68 -12.98 -6.48 -0.61
CA ALA A 68 -12.46 -7.81 -0.31
C ALA A 68 -12.28 -8.71 -1.55
N THR A 69 -13.12 -8.57 -2.56
CA THR A 69 -13.09 -9.43 -3.76
C THR A 69 -12.54 -8.72 -5.00
N SER A 70 -12.64 -7.40 -5.08
CA SER A 70 -12.24 -6.61 -6.26
C SER A 70 -10.77 -6.18 -6.25
N ARG A 71 -10.07 -6.26 -5.11
CA ARG A 71 -8.66 -5.88 -5.00
C ARG A 71 -7.75 -6.96 -5.56
N ASN A 72 -6.73 -6.53 -6.30
CA ASN A 72 -5.65 -7.40 -6.77
C ASN A 72 -4.58 -7.48 -5.68
N ILE A 73 -4.69 -8.45 -4.77
CA ILE A 73 -3.71 -8.66 -3.71
C ILE A 73 -3.02 -9.98 -3.93
N VAL A 74 -1.68 -9.94 -3.89
CA VAL A 74 -0.81 -11.12 -3.99
C VAL A 74 -0.01 -11.30 -2.71
N ALA A 75 0.34 -12.52 -2.37
CA ALA A 75 1.18 -12.85 -1.22
C ALA A 75 2.41 -13.64 -1.65
N GLY A 76 3.53 -13.40 -0.98
CA GLY A 76 4.69 -14.29 -1.05
C GLY A 76 4.38 -15.62 -0.39
N ARG A 77 4.94 -16.72 -0.91
CA ARG A 77 4.83 -18.05 -0.31
C ARG A 77 5.95 -18.26 0.69
N GLU A 78 5.63 -18.65 1.91
CA GLU A 78 6.63 -18.98 2.93
C GLU A 78 7.41 -20.26 2.57
N SER A 79 6.74 -21.23 1.97
CA SER A 79 7.32 -22.49 1.54
C SER A 79 8.25 -22.38 0.31
N ALA A 80 8.37 -21.22 -0.31
CA ALA A 80 9.09 -21.02 -1.58
C ALA A 80 10.31 -20.09 -1.44
N ILE A 81 11.00 -20.11 -0.30
CA ILE A 81 12.20 -19.26 -0.05
C ILE A 81 13.29 -19.50 -1.10
N ALA A 82 13.46 -20.74 -1.56
CA ALA A 82 14.46 -21.09 -2.58
C ALA A 82 14.00 -20.75 -4.03
N ASN A 83 12.73 -20.56 -4.25
CA ASN A 83 12.15 -20.19 -5.54
C ASN A 83 10.94 -19.24 -5.26
N PRO A 84 11.22 -17.95 -5.06
CA PRO A 84 10.19 -17.01 -4.64
C PRO A 84 9.06 -16.99 -5.68
N ALA A 85 7.86 -17.33 -5.23
CA ALA A 85 6.66 -17.28 -6.03
C ALA A 85 5.59 -16.47 -5.27
N ALA A 86 4.89 -15.62 -5.99
CA ALA A 86 3.69 -14.96 -5.48
C ALA A 86 2.44 -15.78 -5.84
N THR A 87 1.43 -15.70 -5.00
CA THR A 87 0.11 -16.28 -5.23
C THR A 87 -0.97 -15.26 -4.92
N ASN A 88 -2.18 -15.46 -5.44
CA ASN A 88 -3.31 -14.62 -5.06
C ASN A 88 -3.54 -14.73 -3.54
N PHE A 89 -3.74 -13.59 -2.87
CA PHE A 89 -4.03 -13.56 -1.45
C PHE A 89 -5.51 -13.89 -1.21
N THR A 90 -5.89 -15.15 -1.54
CA THR A 90 -7.21 -15.73 -1.31
C THR A 90 -7.05 -17.04 -0.53
N TRP A 91 -8.06 -17.41 0.26
CA TRP A 91 -7.96 -18.58 1.15
C TRP A 91 -7.57 -19.86 0.41
N ALA A 92 -8.13 -20.09 -0.76
CA ALA A 92 -7.84 -21.28 -1.56
C ALA A 92 -6.45 -21.25 -2.25
N ALA A 93 -5.81 -20.10 -2.38
CA ALA A 93 -4.55 -19.96 -3.12
C ALA A 93 -3.32 -19.82 -2.23
N ILE A 94 -3.46 -19.30 -1.01
CA ILE A 94 -2.35 -19.19 -0.05
C ILE A 94 -1.92 -20.58 0.44
N ASP A 95 -0.66 -20.70 0.85
CA ASP A 95 -0.14 -21.97 1.35
C ASP A 95 -0.62 -22.31 2.77
N THR A 96 -0.43 -23.57 3.16
CA THR A 96 -0.86 -24.09 4.47
C THR A 96 -0.14 -23.42 5.64
N ALA A 97 1.08 -22.90 5.43
CA ALA A 97 1.82 -22.18 6.45
C ALA A 97 1.09 -20.87 6.78
N LEU A 98 0.76 -20.09 5.76
CA LEU A 98 0.04 -18.82 5.94
C LEU A 98 -1.40 -19.05 6.47
N GLN A 99 -2.10 -20.10 5.98
CA GLN A 99 -3.38 -20.49 6.56
C GLN A 99 -3.25 -20.83 8.05
N GLY A 100 -2.17 -21.55 8.43
CA GLY A 100 -1.87 -21.89 9.82
C GLY A 100 -1.63 -20.66 10.71
N HIS A 101 -0.99 -19.62 10.19
CA HIS A 101 -0.84 -18.33 10.89
C HIS A 101 -2.18 -17.63 11.06
N LEU A 102 -2.97 -17.53 10.00
CA LEU A 102 -4.26 -16.86 10.02
C LEU A 102 -5.31 -17.58 10.90
N ASN A 103 -5.21 -18.89 11.05
CA ASN A 103 -6.08 -19.68 11.96
C ASN A 103 -5.77 -19.48 13.45
N LYS A 104 -4.92 -18.52 13.79
CA LYS A 104 -4.58 -18.18 15.18
C LYS A 104 -4.77 -16.71 15.42
N ALA A 105 -5.35 -16.31 16.54
CA ALA A 105 -5.47 -14.90 16.91
C ALA A 105 -4.09 -14.28 17.18
N THR A 106 -3.19 -15.05 17.82
CA THR A 106 -1.78 -14.70 18.03
C THR A 106 -0.91 -15.92 17.73
N PRO A 107 0.41 -15.79 17.51
CA PRO A 107 1.30 -16.94 17.28
C PRO A 107 1.24 -18.00 18.41
N ALA A 108 0.98 -17.58 19.64
CA ALA A 108 0.91 -18.46 20.80
C ALA A 108 -0.48 -19.06 21.05
N SER A 109 -1.53 -18.58 20.36
CA SER A 109 -2.90 -19.07 20.54
C SER A 109 -3.09 -20.46 19.94
N THR A 110 -4.07 -21.19 20.45
CA THR A 110 -4.61 -22.37 19.76
C THR A 110 -5.26 -21.95 18.44
N ALA A 111 -5.26 -22.86 17.46
CA ALA A 111 -5.93 -22.61 16.20
C ALA A 111 -7.46 -22.49 16.41
N ASP A 112 -8.05 -21.59 15.64
CA ASP A 112 -9.49 -21.36 15.57
C ASP A 112 -9.99 -21.53 14.11
N THR A 113 -11.23 -21.17 13.83
CA THR A 113 -11.86 -21.29 12.51
C THR A 113 -11.99 -19.95 11.77
N LEU A 114 -11.34 -18.88 12.26
CA LEU A 114 -11.50 -17.52 11.73
C LEU A 114 -10.42 -17.12 10.71
N GLY A 115 -9.59 -18.05 10.25
CA GLY A 115 -8.47 -17.73 9.36
C GLY A 115 -8.90 -17.12 8.04
N GLU A 116 -9.91 -17.67 7.37
CA GLU A 116 -10.45 -17.11 6.13
C GLU A 116 -11.13 -15.75 6.37
N ASP A 117 -11.82 -15.59 7.47
CA ASP A 117 -12.42 -14.31 7.85
C ASP A 117 -11.35 -13.22 8.09
N ARG A 118 -10.22 -13.59 8.75
CA ARG A 118 -9.09 -12.67 8.92
C ARG A 118 -8.46 -12.29 7.59
N LEU A 119 -8.28 -13.25 6.68
CA LEU A 119 -7.81 -12.97 5.34
C LEU A 119 -8.74 -11.99 4.63
N ASN A 120 -10.04 -12.25 4.63
CA ASN A 120 -11.03 -11.38 4.00
C ASN A 120 -11.07 -9.99 4.65
N TYR A 121 -10.94 -9.91 5.98
CA TYR A 121 -10.78 -8.65 6.70
C TYR A 121 -9.56 -7.85 6.18
N ILE A 122 -8.39 -8.48 6.06
CA ILE A 122 -7.17 -7.83 5.53
C ILE A 122 -7.40 -7.37 4.08
N ARG A 123 -8.13 -8.14 3.29
CA ARG A 123 -8.51 -7.77 1.92
C ARG A 123 -9.49 -6.59 1.86
N GLY A 124 -10.15 -6.23 2.94
CA GLY A 124 -11.07 -5.09 3.00
C GLY A 124 -12.51 -5.45 3.36
N ASP A 125 -12.80 -6.69 3.75
CA ASP A 125 -14.13 -7.05 4.27
C ASP A 125 -14.34 -6.37 5.63
N ARG A 126 -15.47 -5.68 5.79
CA ARG A 126 -15.87 -5.01 7.02
C ARG A 126 -17.03 -5.70 7.74
N THR A 127 -17.54 -6.81 7.20
CA THR A 127 -18.75 -7.48 7.72
C THR A 127 -18.61 -8.00 9.14
N LYS A 128 -17.38 -8.29 9.58
CA LYS A 128 -17.06 -8.76 10.92
C LYS A 128 -16.39 -7.69 11.80
N GLU A 129 -16.36 -6.44 11.36
CA GLU A 129 -15.92 -5.32 12.20
C GLU A 129 -16.91 -5.10 13.36
N GLY A 130 -16.38 -4.81 14.55
CA GLY A 130 -17.14 -4.70 15.80
C GLY A 130 -17.26 -6.01 16.57
N SER A 131 -17.37 -7.14 15.89
CA SER A 131 -17.32 -8.48 16.51
C SER A 131 -17.12 -9.56 15.43
N PRO A 132 -16.06 -10.40 15.52
CA PRO A 132 -15.01 -10.40 16.53
C PRO A 132 -13.83 -9.45 16.22
N PHE A 133 -13.83 -8.74 15.06
CA PHE A 133 -12.68 -7.97 14.61
C PHE A 133 -12.80 -6.47 14.94
N ARG A 134 -11.66 -5.79 15.02
CA ARG A 134 -11.64 -4.35 15.28
C ARG A 134 -12.37 -3.57 14.17
N VAL A 135 -12.95 -2.44 14.53
CA VAL A 135 -13.46 -1.45 13.59
C VAL A 135 -12.30 -0.61 13.07
N ARG A 136 -12.15 -0.48 11.75
CA ARG A 136 -11.16 0.38 11.09
C ARG A 136 -11.80 1.68 10.66
N SER A 137 -11.07 2.78 10.80
CA SER A 137 -11.46 4.07 10.23
C SER A 137 -11.18 4.13 8.72
N SER A 138 -10.11 3.45 8.27
CA SER A 138 -9.75 3.28 6.86
C SER A 138 -9.21 1.89 6.61
N LEU A 139 -9.30 1.42 5.36
CA LEU A 139 -8.68 0.17 4.90
C LEU A 139 -7.17 0.33 4.79
N LEU A 140 -6.67 1.52 4.45
CA LEU A 140 -5.24 1.80 4.38
C LEU A 140 -4.65 1.97 5.79
N GLY A 141 -3.65 1.17 6.11
CA GLY A 141 -2.91 1.27 7.36
C GLY A 141 -2.03 2.51 7.43
N ASP A 142 -1.63 2.88 8.64
CA ASP A 142 -0.73 4.01 8.87
C ASP A 142 0.61 3.82 8.15
N ILE A 143 1.21 4.96 7.74
CA ILE A 143 2.47 5.05 7.02
C ILE A 143 3.37 5.98 7.84
N VAL A 144 4.26 5.42 8.65
CA VAL A 144 5.10 6.18 9.59
C VAL A 144 6.55 6.22 9.12
N ASN A 145 7.10 5.09 8.74
CA ASN A 145 8.52 4.90 8.40
C ASN A 145 8.75 4.72 6.89
N SER A 146 7.71 4.37 6.12
CA SER A 146 7.82 4.23 4.68
C SER A 146 7.89 5.59 4.00
N ASN A 147 8.61 5.63 2.89
CA ASN A 147 8.57 6.73 1.94
C ASN A 147 7.60 6.38 0.79
N VAL A 148 7.07 7.41 0.18
CA VAL A 148 6.36 7.29 -1.10
C VAL A 148 7.40 7.29 -2.22
N VAL A 149 7.28 6.36 -3.18
CA VAL A 149 8.18 6.28 -4.34
C VAL A 149 7.38 6.30 -5.62
N TYR A 150 7.70 7.25 -6.49
CA TYR A 150 7.09 7.36 -7.81
C TYR A 150 7.92 6.62 -8.87
N SER A 151 7.26 5.88 -9.75
CA SER A 151 7.84 5.25 -10.93
C SER A 151 6.98 5.54 -12.17
N GLY A 152 7.47 6.39 -13.04
CA GLY A 152 6.82 6.75 -14.32
C GLY A 152 7.57 6.21 -15.53
N ALA A 153 7.35 6.81 -16.69
CA ALA A 153 8.12 6.55 -17.89
C ALA A 153 9.63 6.72 -17.64
N PRO A 154 10.51 5.97 -18.31
CA PRO A 154 11.95 6.11 -18.16
C PRO A 154 12.40 7.55 -18.37
N GLY A 155 13.33 8.01 -17.51
CA GLY A 155 13.86 9.37 -17.57
C GLY A 155 14.57 9.65 -18.89
N LYS A 156 14.64 10.94 -19.29
CA LYS A 156 15.39 11.39 -20.47
C LYS A 156 16.82 11.72 -20.07
N GLY A 157 17.76 11.57 -21.02
CA GLY A 157 19.15 12.02 -20.83
C GLY A 157 20.12 10.93 -20.36
N PHE A 158 19.69 9.69 -20.20
CA PHE A 158 20.59 8.57 -19.95
C PHE A 158 21.11 7.98 -21.27
N THR A 159 22.39 7.61 -21.30
CA THR A 159 23.12 7.17 -22.52
C THR A 159 23.78 5.80 -22.41
N GLY A 160 23.25 4.92 -21.55
CA GLY A 160 23.76 3.54 -21.41
C GLY A 160 23.41 2.65 -22.60
N THR A 161 24.23 1.63 -22.87
CA THR A 161 23.94 0.61 -23.90
C THR A 161 22.60 -0.04 -23.60
N GLY A 162 21.71 -0.07 -24.61
CA GLY A 162 20.34 -0.63 -24.47
C GLY A 162 19.33 0.31 -23.83
N TYR A 163 19.74 1.46 -23.23
CA TYR A 163 18.80 2.35 -22.57
C TYR A 163 17.74 2.95 -23.53
N SER A 164 18.13 3.28 -24.76
CA SER A 164 17.19 3.81 -25.76
C SER A 164 16.07 2.80 -26.09
N ALA A 165 16.41 1.52 -26.23
CA ALA A 165 15.42 0.46 -26.47
C ALA A 165 14.51 0.29 -25.23
N PHE A 166 15.07 0.28 -24.02
CA PHE A 166 14.32 0.25 -22.77
C PHE A 166 13.37 1.45 -22.66
N ALA A 167 13.88 2.66 -22.90
CA ALA A 167 13.08 3.88 -22.81
C ALA A 167 11.92 3.88 -23.81
N THR A 168 12.16 3.37 -25.03
CA THR A 168 11.10 3.22 -26.05
C THR A 168 10.06 2.18 -25.64
N ALA A 169 10.50 1.01 -25.17
CA ALA A 169 9.61 -0.08 -24.77
C ALA A 169 8.69 0.31 -23.60
N TYR A 170 9.17 1.16 -22.68
CA TYR A 170 8.44 1.54 -21.47
C TYR A 170 7.98 3.01 -21.46
N ALA A 171 7.98 3.69 -22.61
CA ALA A 171 7.58 5.09 -22.71
C ALA A 171 6.14 5.35 -22.26
N SER A 172 5.25 4.36 -22.43
CA SER A 172 3.83 4.44 -22.10
C SER A 172 3.41 3.59 -20.90
N ARG A 173 4.39 3.14 -20.08
CA ARG A 173 4.03 2.37 -18.89
C ARG A 173 3.15 3.19 -17.95
N THR A 174 2.18 2.55 -17.32
CA THR A 174 1.35 3.17 -16.29
C THR A 174 2.22 3.73 -15.18
N PRO A 175 2.17 5.04 -14.89
CA PRO A 175 2.90 5.58 -13.76
C PRO A 175 2.31 5.08 -12.45
N ALA A 176 3.18 4.69 -11.53
CA ALA A 176 2.78 4.11 -10.25
C ALA A 176 3.43 4.83 -9.08
N VAL A 177 2.73 4.86 -7.97
CA VAL A 177 3.19 5.33 -6.66
C VAL A 177 3.19 4.15 -5.72
N PHE A 178 4.30 3.93 -5.02
CA PHE A 178 4.48 2.82 -4.09
C PHE A 178 4.57 3.33 -2.66
N ALA A 179 3.91 2.64 -1.73
CA ALA A 179 4.00 2.88 -0.29
C ALA A 179 3.89 1.56 0.48
N GLY A 180 4.75 1.37 1.47
CA GLY A 180 4.61 0.30 2.45
C GLY A 180 3.75 0.76 3.61
N THR A 181 2.84 -0.06 4.09
CA THR A 181 1.86 0.34 5.10
C THR A 181 1.75 -0.67 6.23
N ASN A 182 1.20 -0.22 7.36
CA ASN A 182 0.99 -1.06 8.54
C ASN A 182 -0.32 -1.89 8.49
N ASP A 183 -0.99 -1.96 7.35
CA ASP A 183 -2.01 -2.98 7.07
C ASP A 183 -1.42 -4.30 6.54
N GLY A 184 -0.09 -4.41 6.48
CA GLY A 184 0.62 -5.62 6.09
C GLY A 184 1.01 -5.68 4.62
N MET A 185 0.89 -4.59 3.86
CA MET A 185 1.10 -4.60 2.41
C MET A 185 2.09 -3.53 1.93
N LEU A 186 2.78 -3.86 0.85
CA LEU A 186 3.32 -2.89 -0.09
C LEU A 186 2.24 -2.63 -1.14
N HIS A 187 1.79 -1.39 -1.26
CA HIS A 187 0.81 -0.98 -2.26
C HIS A 187 1.47 -0.34 -3.46
N ALA A 188 0.84 -0.52 -4.63
CA ALA A 188 1.10 0.24 -5.83
C ALA A 188 -0.20 0.88 -6.31
N PHE A 189 -0.19 2.20 -6.48
CA PHE A 189 -1.32 2.99 -6.91
C PHE A 189 -1.04 3.62 -8.27
N ASN A 190 -2.05 3.73 -9.12
CA ASN A 190 -1.96 4.50 -10.36
C ASN A 190 -1.74 5.97 -10.01
N ALA A 191 -0.60 6.52 -10.40
CA ALA A 191 -0.21 7.88 -10.05
C ALA A 191 -1.17 8.96 -10.57
N SER A 192 -1.91 8.66 -11.64
CA SER A 192 -2.84 9.62 -12.26
C SER A 192 -4.24 9.60 -11.65
N THR A 193 -4.68 8.43 -11.15
CA THR A 193 -6.08 8.23 -10.73
C THR A 193 -6.25 7.87 -9.26
N GLY A 194 -5.18 7.47 -8.57
CA GLY A 194 -5.23 6.91 -7.23
C GLY A 194 -5.65 5.43 -7.17
N ALA A 195 -6.14 4.84 -8.26
CA ALA A 195 -6.63 3.46 -8.23
C ALA A 195 -5.51 2.46 -7.85
N GLU A 196 -5.78 1.62 -6.87
CA GLU A 196 -4.86 0.55 -6.47
C GLU A 196 -4.62 -0.41 -7.65
N LEU A 197 -3.35 -0.54 -8.06
CA LEU A 197 -2.92 -1.48 -9.09
C LEU A 197 -2.73 -2.88 -8.51
N PHE A 198 -2.09 -2.96 -7.34
CA PHE A 198 -1.96 -4.19 -6.55
C PHE A 198 -1.56 -3.89 -5.10
N GLY A 199 -1.83 -4.85 -4.21
CA GLY A 199 -1.21 -4.98 -2.89
C GLY A 199 -0.33 -6.22 -2.85
N PHE A 200 0.82 -6.16 -2.17
CA PHE A 200 1.71 -7.30 -1.95
C PHE A 200 1.91 -7.55 -0.46
N VAL A 201 1.56 -8.74 0.00
CA VAL A 201 1.78 -9.22 1.37
C VAL A 201 3.07 -10.03 1.41
N PRO A 202 4.14 -9.54 2.05
CA PRO A 202 5.38 -10.30 2.21
C PRO A 202 5.19 -11.55 3.07
N SER A 203 5.78 -12.68 2.68
CA SER A 203 5.62 -13.98 3.38
C SER A 203 6.03 -13.93 4.86
N TRP A 204 7.11 -13.19 5.19
CA TRP A 204 7.60 -13.07 6.57
C TRP A 204 6.64 -12.37 7.54
N LEU A 205 5.61 -11.71 7.03
CA LEU A 205 4.57 -11.10 7.87
C LEU A 205 3.51 -12.10 8.34
N GLY A 206 3.47 -13.31 7.78
CA GLY A 206 2.48 -14.33 8.11
C GLY A 206 2.15 -14.43 9.61
N PRO A 207 3.17 -14.60 10.50
CA PRO A 207 2.93 -14.72 11.95
C PRO A 207 2.28 -13.48 12.61
N LYS A 208 2.31 -12.32 11.96
CA LYS A 208 1.79 -11.06 12.51
C LYS A 208 0.43 -10.66 11.93
N LEU A 209 0.01 -11.23 10.80
CA LEU A 209 -1.16 -10.74 10.05
C LEU A 209 -2.46 -10.80 10.85
N SER A 210 -2.65 -11.83 11.67
CA SER A 210 -3.85 -11.98 12.48
C SER A 210 -4.08 -10.82 13.44
N ALA A 211 -3.00 -10.23 13.97
CA ALA A 211 -3.07 -9.10 14.90
C ALA A 211 -3.70 -7.85 14.27
N LEU A 212 -3.70 -7.73 12.93
CA LEU A 212 -4.40 -6.65 12.23
C LEU A 212 -5.90 -6.61 12.51
N SER A 213 -6.50 -7.77 12.80
CA SER A 213 -7.93 -7.89 13.11
C SER A 213 -8.25 -7.79 14.62
N ASP A 214 -7.23 -7.71 15.48
CA ASP A 214 -7.41 -7.73 16.93
C ASP A 214 -8.10 -6.44 17.41
N PRO A 215 -9.17 -6.52 18.21
CA PRO A 215 -9.82 -5.34 18.80
C PRO A 215 -8.89 -4.47 19.64
N THR A 216 -7.81 -5.04 20.20
CA THR A 216 -6.82 -4.29 21.00
C THR A 216 -5.68 -3.68 20.17
N PHE A 217 -5.70 -3.80 18.85
CA PHE A 217 -4.65 -3.32 17.94
C PHE A 217 -4.21 -1.88 18.22
N ALA A 218 -5.12 -0.98 18.59
CA ALA A 218 -4.80 0.40 18.87
C ALA A 218 -3.77 0.59 20.01
N THR A 219 -3.68 -0.37 20.92
CA THR A 219 -2.73 -0.38 22.05
C THR A 219 -1.51 -1.27 21.81
N THR A 220 -1.56 -2.14 20.80
CA THR A 220 -0.53 -3.13 20.47
C THR A 220 -0.03 -3.01 19.03
N GLN A 221 -0.23 -1.84 18.40
CA GLN A 221 0.20 -1.59 17.03
C GLN A 221 1.67 -1.97 16.81
N HIS A 222 1.93 -2.66 15.72
CA HIS A 222 3.25 -3.13 15.32
C HIS A 222 3.56 -2.67 13.88
N ASN A 223 4.85 -2.53 13.58
CA ASN A 223 5.30 -2.28 12.22
C ASN A 223 5.16 -3.55 11.35
N TYR A 224 4.66 -3.36 10.13
CA TYR A 224 4.46 -4.40 9.13
C TYR A 224 5.31 -4.13 7.88
N ALA A 225 4.71 -3.70 6.78
CA ALA A 225 5.43 -3.37 5.55
C ALA A 225 5.90 -1.91 5.51
N ASP A 226 5.77 -1.17 6.61
CA ASP A 226 6.11 0.24 6.76
C ASP A 226 7.63 0.44 6.89
N ALA A 227 8.33 0.36 5.77
CA ALA A 227 9.78 0.53 5.68
C ALA A 227 10.15 1.34 4.41
N PRO A 228 11.35 1.94 4.37
CA PRO A 228 11.82 2.65 3.18
C PRO A 228 11.85 1.74 1.94
N ILE A 229 11.39 2.29 0.81
CA ILE A 229 11.34 1.62 -0.49
C ILE A 229 12.38 2.24 -1.40
N ALA A 230 13.05 1.43 -2.20
CA ALA A 230 13.89 1.84 -3.32
C ALA A 230 13.48 1.11 -4.59
N ILE A 231 13.47 1.82 -5.71
CA ILE A 231 13.30 1.26 -7.05
C ILE A 231 14.68 1.29 -7.73
N VAL A 232 15.11 0.17 -8.24
CA VAL A 232 16.39 0.00 -8.95
C VAL A 232 16.16 -0.34 -10.41
#